data_ead5c744075eed0ee7d3accf3c49f4f2
#
_entry.id   ead5c744075eed0ee7d3accf3c49f4f2
#
_cell.length_a   1.000
_cell.length_b   1.000
_cell.length_c   1.000
_cell.angle_alpha   90.00
_cell.angle_beta   90.00
_cell.angle_gamma   90.00
#
_symmetry.space_group_name_H-M   'P 1'
#
loop_
_entity.id
_entity.type
_entity.pdbx_description
1 polymer ?
#
loop_
_entity_poly.entity_id
_entity_poly.type
_entity_poly.pdbx_seq_one_letter_code
_entity_poly.pdbx_strand_id
1 'polypeptide(L)'
;MKMIERNKTAEAAALLIHPMLSSAEGIELCVTRFWGDSVHCFLPDLSSHGAAAGETYHSAWEEAKAIHDYLVEQNCTHLQLGFGASLGGVVLFELLKFEDLTFDHIFFEGVSFYERAPLLCFMLTRVFLSKHRKAVKDPELSRRKMSEIYGETAGPAMAKRFIAVNETSIRNIIHDCAY
;
A
#
# COMPACT_ATOMS: atom_id res chain seq x y z
N MET A 1 -4.30 -2.94 9.48
CA MET A 1 -4.17 -1.61 8.85
C MET A 1 -4.14 -0.51 9.92
N LYS A 2 -3.37 0.56 9.71
CA LYS A 2 -3.38 1.75 10.57
C LYS A 2 -3.59 3.00 9.74
N MET A 3 -4.64 3.77 10.03
CA MET A 3 -4.91 5.03 9.33
C MET A 3 -4.07 6.16 9.91
N ILE A 4 -3.44 6.93 9.03
CA ILE A 4 -2.73 8.17 9.34
C ILE A 4 -3.48 9.30 8.65
N GLU A 5 -3.73 10.36 9.37
CA GLU A 5 -4.45 11.51 8.84
C GLU A 5 -3.61 12.77 8.90
N ARG A 6 -3.80 13.65 7.91
CA ARG A 6 -3.22 15.00 7.85
C ARG A 6 -4.29 16.01 7.54
N ASN A 7 -4.13 17.20 8.08
CA ASN A 7 -4.97 18.36 7.76
C ASN A 7 -6.47 18.13 8.03
N LYS A 8 -6.81 17.58 9.18
CA LYS A 8 -8.17 17.13 9.55
C LYS A 8 -9.26 18.21 9.46
N THR A 9 -8.88 19.47 9.40
CA THR A 9 -9.81 20.62 9.33
C THR A 9 -10.09 21.09 7.90
N ALA A 10 -9.42 20.51 6.90
CA ALA A 10 -9.67 20.85 5.50
C ALA A 10 -11.02 20.26 5.04
N GLU A 11 -11.73 20.99 4.19
CA GLU A 11 -13.04 20.58 3.66
C GLU A 11 -12.91 19.50 2.57
N ALA A 12 -11.87 19.62 1.73
CA ALA A 12 -11.59 18.63 0.71
C ALA A 12 -10.90 17.40 1.32
N ALA A 13 -11.35 16.21 0.97
CA ALA A 13 -10.80 14.96 1.49
C ALA A 13 -10.24 14.05 0.39
N ALA A 14 -9.13 13.37 0.66
CA ALA A 14 -8.51 12.42 -0.24
C ALA A 14 -8.04 11.17 0.49
N LEU A 15 -8.24 10.01 -0.13
CA LEU A 15 -7.68 8.74 0.30
C LEU A 15 -6.52 8.36 -0.63
N LEU A 16 -5.33 8.11 -0.07
CA LEU A 16 -4.16 7.73 -0.86
C LEU A 16 -3.53 6.45 -0.29
N ILE A 17 -3.56 5.39 -1.09
CA ILE A 17 -3.13 4.06 -0.67
C ILE A 17 -1.79 3.71 -1.33
N HIS A 18 -0.80 3.40 -0.51
CA HIS A 18 0.58 3.18 -0.93
C HIS A 18 0.81 1.83 -1.64
N PRO A 19 1.85 1.72 -2.51
CA PRO A 19 2.27 0.45 -3.09
C PRO A 19 2.97 -0.46 -2.09
N MET A 20 3.16 -1.74 -2.46
CA MET A 20 3.99 -2.68 -1.70
C MET A 20 5.37 -2.07 -1.38
N LEU A 21 5.90 -2.34 -0.20
CA LEU A 21 7.18 -1.84 0.33
C LEU A 21 7.24 -0.30 0.53
N SER A 22 6.09 0.37 0.52
CA SER A 22 5.97 1.78 0.87
C SER A 22 5.21 1.95 2.21
N SER A 23 4.69 3.14 2.46
CA SER A 23 3.95 3.51 3.67
C SER A 23 3.23 4.84 3.44
N ALA A 24 2.39 5.24 4.39
CA ALA A 24 1.81 6.58 4.45
C ALA A 24 2.87 7.68 4.31
N GLU A 25 4.00 7.56 5.03
CA GLU A 25 5.14 8.49 4.91
C GLU A 25 5.69 8.57 3.48
N GLY A 26 5.75 7.43 2.77
CA GLY A 26 6.18 7.40 1.37
C GLY A 26 5.23 8.18 0.45
N ILE A 27 3.92 8.07 0.68
CA ILE A 27 2.91 8.86 -0.04
C ILE A 27 3.04 10.36 0.31
N GLU A 28 3.24 10.69 1.57
CA GLU A 28 3.47 12.09 1.98
C GLU A 28 4.65 12.70 1.23
N LEU A 29 5.78 12.02 1.21
CA LEU A 29 7.00 12.52 0.56
C LEU A 29 6.88 12.66 -0.96
N CYS A 30 6.14 11.76 -1.62
CA CYS A 30 6.09 11.70 -3.07
C CYS A 30 4.88 12.42 -3.67
N VAL A 31 3.76 12.48 -2.97
CA VAL A 31 2.48 12.96 -3.50
C VAL A 31 1.98 14.19 -2.75
N THR A 32 1.70 14.07 -1.45
CA THR A 32 0.92 15.08 -0.73
C THR A 32 1.74 16.26 -0.21
N ARG A 33 3.07 16.16 -0.12
CA ARG A 33 3.94 17.24 0.40
C ARG A 33 3.77 18.60 -0.31
N PHE A 34 3.25 18.59 -1.52
CA PHE A 34 3.06 19.81 -2.31
C PHE A 34 1.64 20.40 -2.18
N TRP A 35 0.72 19.73 -1.46
CA TRP A 35 -0.67 20.14 -1.34
C TRP A 35 -0.91 21.15 -0.21
N GLY A 36 0.08 21.34 0.67
CA GLY A 36 -0.08 22.18 1.87
C GLY A 36 -1.19 21.62 2.77
N ASP A 37 -1.93 22.51 3.42
CA ASP A 37 -2.97 22.14 4.39
C ASP A 37 -4.40 22.18 3.79
N SER A 38 -4.51 22.19 2.45
CA SER A 38 -5.79 22.38 1.75
C SER A 38 -6.64 21.10 1.63
N VAL A 39 -6.05 19.92 1.89
CA VAL A 39 -6.72 18.64 1.73
C VAL A 39 -6.55 17.78 2.98
N HIS A 40 -7.65 17.29 3.53
CA HIS A 40 -7.65 16.24 4.55
C HIS A 40 -7.24 14.91 3.91
N CYS A 41 -6.04 14.43 4.21
CA CYS A 41 -5.51 13.21 3.64
C CYS A 41 -5.70 12.03 4.59
N PHE A 42 -6.34 10.97 4.10
CA PHE A 42 -6.38 9.64 4.70
C PHE A 42 -5.30 8.76 4.06
N LEU A 43 -4.32 8.36 4.85
CA LEU A 43 -3.11 7.66 4.42
C LEU A 43 -3.00 6.34 5.19
N PRO A 44 -3.63 5.26 4.73
CA PRO A 44 -3.53 3.97 5.43
C PRO A 44 -2.12 3.38 5.28
N ASP A 45 -1.50 2.98 6.39
CA ASP A 45 -0.45 1.96 6.39
C ASP A 45 -1.13 0.59 6.35
N LEU A 46 -1.10 -0.06 5.20
CA LEU A 46 -1.65 -1.40 5.01
C LEU A 46 -0.96 -2.40 5.95
N SER A 47 -1.65 -3.44 6.35
CA SER A 47 -1.09 -4.50 7.18
C SER A 47 0.25 -4.99 6.62
N SER A 48 1.23 -5.25 7.47
CA SER A 48 2.62 -5.58 7.14
C SER A 48 3.48 -4.39 6.64
N HIS A 49 2.94 -3.16 6.63
CA HIS A 49 3.66 -1.96 6.17
C HIS A 49 3.63 -0.83 7.19
N GLY A 50 4.59 0.07 7.13
CA GLY A 50 4.64 1.29 7.93
C GLY A 50 4.41 1.07 9.42
N ALA A 51 3.46 1.81 10.01
CA ALA A 51 3.07 1.66 11.41
C ALA A 51 2.31 0.35 11.69
N ALA A 52 1.81 -0.36 10.65
CA ALA A 52 1.16 -1.67 10.73
C ALA A 52 2.11 -2.84 10.38
N ALA A 53 3.43 -2.62 10.41
CA ALA A 53 4.43 -3.63 10.02
C ALA A 53 4.37 -4.94 10.84
N GLY A 54 3.85 -4.90 12.06
CA GLY A 54 3.66 -6.09 12.91
C GLY A 54 2.41 -6.91 12.60
N GLU A 55 1.52 -6.41 11.74
CA GLU A 55 0.28 -7.07 11.34
C GLU A 55 0.53 -7.98 10.12
N THR A 56 -0.35 -8.96 9.90
CA THR A 56 -0.30 -9.79 8.69
C THR A 56 -1.31 -9.28 7.68
N TYR A 57 -0.87 -9.04 6.46
CA TYR A 57 -1.74 -8.76 5.33
C TYR A 57 -2.47 -10.04 4.91
N HIS A 58 -3.80 -10.02 4.91
CA HIS A 58 -4.63 -11.18 4.56
C HIS A 58 -5.17 -11.10 3.14
N SER A 59 -5.82 -9.98 2.79
CA SER A 59 -6.36 -9.75 1.45
C SER A 59 -6.64 -8.27 1.20
N ALA A 60 -6.71 -7.88 -0.08
CA ALA A 60 -7.13 -6.54 -0.49
C ALA A 60 -8.54 -6.20 0.01
N TRP A 61 -9.44 -7.20 0.04
CA TRP A 61 -10.78 -7.03 0.57
C TRP A 61 -10.81 -6.68 2.07
N GLU A 62 -9.99 -7.35 2.90
CA GLU A 62 -9.93 -7.05 4.34
C GLU A 62 -9.33 -5.67 4.61
N GLU A 63 -8.32 -5.27 3.85
CA GLU A 63 -7.77 -3.92 3.93
C GLU A 63 -8.80 -2.86 3.48
N ALA A 64 -9.50 -3.11 2.37
CA ALA A 64 -10.55 -2.23 1.87
C ALA A 64 -11.69 -2.09 2.90
N LYS A 65 -12.12 -3.21 3.49
CA LYS A 65 -13.14 -3.18 4.54
C LYS A 65 -12.69 -2.37 5.75
N ALA A 66 -11.46 -2.52 6.20
CA ALA A 66 -10.93 -1.76 7.34
C ALA A 66 -10.83 -0.26 7.04
N ILE A 67 -10.49 0.11 5.79
CA ILE A 67 -10.50 1.51 5.33
C ILE A 67 -11.93 2.05 5.30
N HIS A 68 -12.86 1.30 4.71
CA HIS A 68 -14.28 1.69 4.66
C HIS A 68 -14.85 1.92 6.06
N ASP A 69 -14.70 0.94 6.95
CA ASP A 69 -15.22 1.03 8.32
C ASP A 69 -14.66 2.29 9.04
N TYR A 70 -13.36 2.58 8.84
CA TYR A 70 -12.73 3.79 9.39
C TYR A 70 -13.34 5.07 8.82
N LEU A 71 -13.52 5.18 7.51
CA LEU A 71 -14.11 6.36 6.86
C LEU A 71 -15.55 6.59 7.31
N VAL A 72 -16.34 5.53 7.46
CA VAL A 72 -17.71 5.59 8.01
C VAL A 72 -17.70 6.11 9.45
N GLU A 73 -16.81 5.61 10.32
CA GLU A 73 -16.65 6.10 11.69
C GLU A 73 -16.28 7.60 11.75
N GLN A 74 -15.51 8.07 10.77
CA GLN A 74 -15.16 9.51 10.67
C GLN A 74 -16.26 10.35 10.00
N ASN A 75 -17.40 9.76 9.60
CA ASN A 75 -18.46 10.41 8.80
C ASN A 75 -17.92 11.01 7.49
N CYS A 76 -16.92 10.39 6.87
CA CYS A 76 -16.28 10.83 5.64
C CYS A 76 -16.49 9.79 4.54
N THR A 77 -17.72 9.70 4.01
CA THR A 77 -18.09 8.75 2.96
C THR A 77 -18.10 9.35 1.55
N HIS A 78 -17.77 10.63 1.44
CA HIS A 78 -17.54 11.32 0.16
C HIS A 78 -16.15 11.93 0.14
N LEU A 79 -15.33 11.54 -0.82
CA LEU A 79 -13.96 12.03 -0.98
C LEU A 79 -13.77 12.61 -2.39
N GLN A 80 -13.03 13.71 -2.51
CA GLN A 80 -12.71 14.32 -3.80
C GLN A 80 -11.74 13.44 -4.61
N LEU A 81 -10.86 12.69 -3.95
CA LEU A 81 -9.88 11.85 -4.62
C LEU A 81 -9.68 10.52 -3.92
N GLY A 82 -9.74 9.43 -4.71
CA GLY A 82 -9.17 8.13 -4.39
C GLY A 82 -7.93 7.88 -5.22
N PHE A 83 -6.78 7.68 -4.59
CA PHE A 83 -5.52 7.31 -5.24
C PHE A 83 -5.03 5.96 -4.72
N GLY A 84 -4.67 5.07 -5.63
CA GLY A 84 -4.08 3.78 -5.26
C GLY A 84 -2.95 3.38 -6.21
N ALA A 85 -1.77 3.11 -5.64
CA ALA A 85 -0.60 2.69 -6.40
C ALA A 85 -0.33 1.18 -6.21
N SER A 86 -0.19 0.44 -7.31
CA SER A 86 0.13 -1.00 -7.31
C SER A 86 -0.77 -1.77 -6.32
N LEU A 87 -0.24 -2.35 -5.23
CA LEU A 87 -1.03 -2.98 -4.15
C LEU A 87 -2.16 -2.07 -3.65
N GLY A 88 -1.87 -0.78 -3.42
CA GLY A 88 -2.87 0.20 -2.99
C GLY A 88 -3.98 0.40 -4.02
N GLY A 89 -3.68 0.23 -5.30
CA GLY A 89 -4.69 0.27 -6.35
C GLY A 89 -5.61 -0.96 -6.34
N VAL A 90 -5.09 -2.14 -6.02
CA VAL A 90 -5.92 -3.34 -5.83
C VAL A 90 -6.86 -3.16 -4.64
N VAL A 91 -6.36 -2.62 -3.53
CA VAL A 91 -7.19 -2.30 -2.35
C VAL A 91 -8.25 -1.23 -2.67
N LEU A 92 -7.88 -0.17 -3.40
CA LEU A 92 -8.82 0.86 -3.84
C LEU A 92 -9.92 0.27 -4.74
N PHE A 93 -9.56 -0.65 -5.64
CA PHE A 93 -10.54 -1.32 -6.50
C PHE A 93 -11.54 -2.16 -5.70
N GLU A 94 -11.09 -2.87 -4.66
CA GLU A 94 -11.97 -3.57 -3.73
C GLU A 94 -12.87 -2.61 -2.95
N LEU A 95 -12.34 -1.44 -2.58
CA LEU A 95 -13.07 -0.41 -1.85
C LEU A 95 -14.24 0.17 -2.66
N LEU A 96 -14.14 0.22 -3.99
CA LEU A 96 -15.23 0.70 -4.86
C LEU A 96 -16.47 -0.22 -4.86
N LYS A 97 -16.43 -1.36 -4.22
CA LYS A 97 -17.60 -2.25 -4.04
C LYS A 97 -18.53 -1.80 -2.91
N PHE A 98 -18.11 -0.86 -2.08
CA PHE A 98 -18.94 -0.27 -1.03
C PHE A 98 -19.78 0.88 -1.60
N GLU A 99 -21.09 0.66 -1.75
CA GLU A 99 -22.01 1.59 -2.43
C GLU A 99 -22.24 2.91 -1.66
N ASP A 100 -21.99 2.91 -0.36
CA ASP A 100 -22.11 4.08 0.52
C ASP A 100 -20.87 4.98 0.52
N LEU A 101 -19.80 4.59 -0.19
CA LEU A 101 -18.57 5.36 -0.35
C LEU A 101 -18.46 5.92 -1.78
N THR A 102 -18.24 7.23 -1.90
CA THR A 102 -18.19 7.91 -3.20
C THR A 102 -16.92 8.74 -3.37
N PHE A 103 -16.44 8.83 -4.61
CA PHE A 103 -15.28 9.61 -5.00
C PHE A 103 -15.61 10.47 -6.21
N ASP A 104 -15.17 11.76 -6.22
CA ASP A 104 -15.28 12.59 -7.41
C ASP A 104 -14.29 12.16 -8.49
N HIS A 105 -13.07 11.79 -8.06
CA HIS A 105 -12.01 11.32 -8.96
C HIS A 105 -11.32 10.09 -8.37
N ILE A 106 -10.97 9.16 -9.26
CA ILE A 106 -10.21 7.96 -8.90
C ILE A 106 -9.00 7.86 -9.81
N PHE A 107 -7.82 7.65 -9.19
CA PHE A 107 -6.59 7.50 -9.91
C PHE A 107 -5.86 6.21 -9.51
N PHE A 108 -5.57 5.38 -10.51
CA PHE A 108 -4.79 4.15 -10.35
C PHE A 108 -3.41 4.29 -10.98
N GLU A 109 -2.36 3.97 -10.23
CA GLU A 109 -0.99 3.96 -10.72
C GLU A 109 -0.42 2.55 -10.69
N GLY A 110 0.05 2.07 -11.87
CA GLY A 110 0.75 0.79 -11.98
C GLY A 110 -0.07 -0.42 -11.53
N VAL A 111 -1.39 -0.38 -11.71
CA VAL A 111 -2.32 -1.47 -11.43
C VAL A 111 -2.66 -2.18 -12.72
N SER A 112 -2.72 -3.50 -12.69
CA SER A 112 -3.24 -4.31 -13.78
C SER A 112 -4.60 -4.88 -13.40
N PHE A 113 -5.55 -4.81 -14.32
CA PHE A 113 -6.91 -5.33 -14.16
C PHE A 113 -7.17 -6.54 -15.09
N TYR A 114 -6.11 -7.27 -15.42
CA TYR A 114 -6.22 -8.47 -16.23
C TYR A 114 -6.69 -9.69 -15.41
N GLU A 115 -7.13 -10.73 -16.10
CA GLU A 115 -7.50 -11.98 -15.47
C GLU A 115 -6.31 -12.63 -14.74
N ARG A 116 -6.60 -13.38 -13.69
CA ARG A 116 -5.57 -14.05 -12.87
C ARG A 116 -4.71 -14.98 -13.73
N ALA A 117 -3.39 -14.90 -13.58
CA ALA A 117 -2.40 -15.78 -14.19
C ALA A 117 -1.80 -16.72 -13.13
N PRO A 118 -2.40 -17.90 -12.84
CA PRO A 118 -1.98 -18.77 -11.73
C PRO A 118 -0.51 -19.19 -11.79
N LEU A 119 0.00 -19.44 -13.00
CA LEU A 119 1.40 -19.80 -13.21
C LEU A 119 2.34 -18.63 -12.85
N LEU A 120 1.99 -17.42 -13.29
CA LEU A 120 2.75 -16.20 -12.96
C LEU A 120 2.74 -15.95 -11.45
N CYS A 121 1.58 -16.04 -10.82
CA CYS A 121 1.42 -15.92 -9.37
C CYS A 121 2.33 -16.93 -8.63
N PHE A 122 2.30 -18.19 -9.02
CA PHE A 122 3.17 -19.22 -8.44
C PHE A 122 4.66 -18.90 -8.62
N MET A 123 5.08 -18.51 -9.83
CA MET A 123 6.48 -18.15 -10.12
C MET A 123 6.92 -16.92 -9.30
N LEU A 124 6.13 -15.85 -9.29
CA LEU A 124 6.44 -14.64 -8.53
C LEU A 124 6.52 -14.91 -7.04
N THR A 125 5.57 -15.67 -6.48
CA THR A 125 5.62 -16.09 -5.07
C THR A 125 6.93 -16.78 -4.72
N ARG A 126 7.37 -17.76 -5.53
CA ARG A 126 8.65 -18.45 -5.29
C ARG A 126 9.85 -17.51 -5.36
N VAL A 127 9.86 -16.62 -6.35
CA VAL A 127 10.95 -15.64 -6.54
C VAL A 127 11.00 -14.67 -5.35
N PHE A 128 9.87 -14.08 -4.98
CA PHE A 128 9.80 -13.12 -3.87
C PHE A 128 10.17 -13.75 -2.54
N LEU A 129 9.64 -14.94 -2.21
CA LEU A 129 10.01 -15.66 -0.99
C LEU A 129 11.49 -16.03 -0.95
N SER A 130 12.05 -16.48 -2.08
CA SER A 130 13.49 -16.80 -2.16
C SER A 130 14.34 -15.55 -1.91
N LYS A 131 13.97 -14.40 -2.52
CA LYS A 131 14.66 -13.12 -2.31
C LYS A 131 14.49 -12.63 -0.87
N HIS A 132 13.29 -12.75 -0.31
CA HIS A 132 12.99 -12.37 1.07
C HIS A 132 13.83 -13.15 2.08
N ARG A 133 13.87 -14.49 1.96
CA ARG A 133 14.69 -15.35 2.85
C ARG A 133 16.19 -15.01 2.77
N LYS A 134 16.69 -14.66 1.58
CA LYS A 134 18.07 -14.19 1.42
C LYS A 134 18.28 -12.82 2.08
N ALA A 135 17.32 -11.91 1.96
CA ALA A 135 17.35 -10.59 2.59
C ALA A 135 17.33 -10.69 4.12
N VAL A 136 16.50 -11.56 4.68
CA VAL A 136 16.45 -11.81 6.13
C VAL A 136 17.78 -12.40 6.63
N LYS A 137 18.40 -13.33 5.85
CA LYS A 137 19.67 -13.99 6.20
C LYS A 137 20.86 -13.02 6.09
N ASP A 138 20.86 -12.11 5.13
CA ASP A 138 21.93 -11.15 4.88
C ASP A 138 21.33 -9.73 4.63
N PRO A 139 21.00 -8.99 5.70
CA PRO A 139 20.43 -7.66 5.60
C PRO A 139 21.33 -6.64 4.89
N GLU A 140 22.64 -6.74 5.07
CA GLU A 140 23.60 -5.82 4.43
C GLU A 140 23.69 -6.02 2.91
N LEU A 141 23.68 -7.26 2.46
CA LEU A 141 23.59 -7.56 1.02
C LEU A 141 22.27 -7.06 0.44
N SER A 142 21.15 -7.20 1.20
CA SER A 142 19.86 -6.69 0.79
C SER A 142 19.87 -5.16 0.66
N ARG A 143 20.42 -4.46 1.66
CA ARG A 143 20.57 -3.00 1.65
C ARG A 143 21.35 -2.54 0.43
N ARG A 144 22.52 -3.12 0.16
CA ARG A 144 23.34 -2.78 -1.00
C ARG A 144 22.59 -2.98 -2.32
N LYS A 145 21.94 -4.13 -2.51
CA LYS A 145 21.17 -4.42 -3.74
C LYS A 145 19.98 -3.49 -3.94
N MET A 146 19.29 -3.13 -2.86
CA MET A 146 18.20 -2.17 -2.94
C MET A 146 18.71 -0.76 -3.23
N SER A 147 19.88 -0.36 -2.69
CA SER A 147 20.52 0.90 -3.03
C SER A 147 20.94 0.96 -4.50
N GLU A 148 21.42 -0.13 -5.08
CA GLU A 148 21.74 -0.22 -6.53
C GLU A 148 20.50 0.03 -7.41
N ILE A 149 19.30 -0.37 -6.96
CA ILE A 149 18.07 -0.24 -7.73
C ILE A 149 17.35 1.10 -7.47
N TYR A 150 17.23 1.50 -6.20
CA TYR A 150 16.42 2.63 -5.75
C TYR A 150 17.24 3.85 -5.29
N GLY A 151 18.56 3.77 -5.41
CA GLY A 151 19.50 4.81 -4.94
C GLY A 151 19.77 4.75 -3.44
N GLU A 152 20.82 5.47 -3.03
CA GLU A 152 21.35 5.44 -1.65
C GLU A 152 20.37 6.01 -0.60
N THR A 153 19.42 6.82 -1.02
CA THR A 153 18.41 7.40 -0.13
C THR A 153 17.25 6.44 0.14
N ALA A 154 16.67 5.87 -0.90
CA ALA A 154 15.48 5.02 -0.79
C ALA A 154 15.81 3.54 -0.52
N GLY A 155 16.93 3.05 -1.06
CA GLY A 155 17.31 1.63 -1.00
C GLY A 155 17.38 1.04 0.40
N PRO A 156 18.02 1.70 1.39
CA PRO A 156 18.06 1.22 2.77
C PRO A 156 16.67 1.07 3.41
N ALA A 157 15.78 2.04 3.18
CA ALA A 157 14.41 1.99 3.68
C ALA A 157 13.61 0.85 3.03
N MET A 158 13.76 0.67 1.72
CA MET A 158 13.13 -0.43 0.98
C MET A 158 13.62 -1.81 1.45
N ALA A 159 14.93 -1.97 1.71
CA ALA A 159 15.49 -3.21 2.25
C ALA A 159 14.92 -3.51 3.64
N LYS A 160 14.89 -2.53 4.52
CA LYS A 160 14.30 -2.66 5.87
C LYS A 160 12.84 -3.08 5.81
N ARG A 161 12.03 -2.43 4.98
CA ARG A 161 10.61 -2.75 4.79
C ARG A 161 10.43 -4.16 4.22
N PHE A 162 11.22 -4.55 3.21
CA PHE A 162 11.15 -5.89 2.61
C PHE A 162 11.48 -7.00 3.62
N ILE A 163 12.46 -6.79 4.49
CA ILE A 163 12.81 -7.74 5.56
C ILE A 163 11.71 -7.84 6.63
N ALA A 164 11.02 -6.74 6.91
CA ALA A 164 9.99 -6.69 7.93
C ALA A 164 8.67 -7.38 7.54
N VAL A 165 8.36 -7.47 6.25
CA VAL A 165 7.14 -8.15 5.76
C VAL A 165 7.25 -9.65 6.01
N ASN A 166 6.25 -10.27 6.65
CA ASN A 166 6.25 -11.72 6.87
C ASN A 166 5.90 -12.52 5.60
N GLU A 167 6.31 -13.80 5.56
CA GLU A 167 6.12 -14.65 4.37
C GLU A 167 4.64 -14.85 3.99
N THR A 168 3.73 -14.90 4.95
CA THR A 168 2.28 -15.01 4.70
C THR A 168 1.78 -13.78 3.96
N SER A 169 2.16 -12.59 4.42
CA SER A 169 1.82 -11.33 3.75
C SER A 169 2.38 -11.28 2.32
N ILE A 170 3.63 -11.72 2.10
CA ILE A 170 4.21 -11.77 0.75
C ILE A 170 3.36 -12.66 -0.17
N ARG A 171 2.93 -13.85 0.30
CA ARG A 171 2.09 -14.76 -0.50
C ARG A 171 0.76 -14.13 -0.86
N ASN A 172 0.09 -13.52 0.12
CA ASN A 172 -1.22 -12.93 -0.06
C ASN A 172 -1.16 -11.69 -0.97
N ILE A 173 -0.16 -10.83 -0.79
CA ILE A 173 0.06 -9.67 -1.66
C ILE A 173 0.33 -10.10 -3.11
N ILE A 174 1.19 -11.08 -3.33
CA ILE A 174 1.46 -11.57 -4.68
C ILE A 174 0.21 -12.22 -5.28
N HIS A 175 -0.59 -12.95 -4.48
CA HIS A 175 -1.86 -13.50 -4.92
C HIS A 175 -2.84 -12.41 -5.37
N ASP A 176 -2.95 -11.31 -4.63
CA ASP A 176 -3.88 -10.23 -4.94
C ASP A 176 -3.39 -9.33 -6.08
N CYS A 177 -2.05 -9.17 -6.24
CA CYS A 177 -1.44 -8.33 -7.28
C CYS A 177 -1.02 -9.10 -8.54
N ALA A 178 -0.84 -10.40 -8.48
CA ALA A 178 -0.43 -11.23 -9.62
C ALA A 178 -1.65 -11.89 -10.30
N TYR A 179 -2.30 -11.17 -11.06
CA TYR A 179 -3.49 -11.34 -11.89
C TYR A 179 -3.74 -12.70 -12.50
#